data_2a76dceaf5df99b1b60458c6b41c34ce
#
_entry.id   2a76dceaf5df99b1b60458c6b41c34ce
#
_cell.length_a   1.000
_cell.length_b   1.000
_cell.length_c   1.000
_cell.angle_alpha   90.00
_cell.angle_beta   90.00
_cell.angle_gamma   90.00
#
_symmetry.space_group_name_H-M   'P 1'
#
loop_
_entity.id
_entity.type
_entity.pdbx_description
1 polymer ?
#
loop_
_entity_poly.entity_id
_entity_poly.type
_entity_poly.pdbx_seq_one_letter_code
_entity_poly.pdbx_strand_id
1 'polypeptide(L)'
;MMYNFLEIFGEYIATEKYRDMLKNTMFTDLVINKEDLHIKALLHVDIFNNIMCLKAVANEIKAALKFKSVEFEYVLPPEALTEKCFPMLLKVVRVNVPQTNGFLDSIETNFDGETFTVNFLKSGRDICKNAGADKYLEEYIFNHFNRKITVAFEGKDCDENEFLRKQKEIDEANMSSRPTTMPQYENFDGVPLDFNTVKSIFGNFKYAKPKAMEAVTYEDGQVLVWGDIFKYEVRETKDGKRYIIEFNITDNTGSFGCKFFDTK
;
A
#
# COMPACT_ATOMS: atom_id res chain seq x y z
N MET A 1 15.76 -7.23 -30.26
CA MET A 1 16.57 -8.46 -30.02
C MET A 1 16.34 -8.84 -28.57
N MET A 2 16.10 -10.12 -28.26
CA MET A 2 15.90 -10.57 -26.87
C MET A 2 17.19 -11.16 -26.33
N TYR A 3 17.54 -10.83 -25.11
CA TYR A 3 18.71 -11.35 -24.41
C TYR A 3 18.30 -12.13 -23.16
N ASN A 4 19.06 -13.18 -22.83
CA ASN A 4 18.79 -13.93 -21.59
C ASN A 4 19.17 -13.09 -20.37
N PHE A 5 18.25 -13.03 -19.40
CA PHE A 5 18.43 -12.22 -18.20
C PHE A 5 19.64 -12.69 -17.36
N LEU A 6 19.80 -13.99 -17.22
CA LEU A 6 20.87 -14.54 -16.40
C LEU A 6 22.26 -14.44 -17.04
N GLU A 7 22.36 -14.34 -18.39
CA GLU A 7 23.65 -14.11 -19.04
C GLU A 7 24.25 -12.75 -18.67
N ILE A 8 23.40 -11.77 -18.36
CA ILE A 8 23.85 -10.40 -18.01
C ILE A 8 23.90 -10.21 -16.49
N PHE A 9 22.87 -10.67 -15.77
CA PHE A 9 22.70 -10.38 -14.34
C PHE A 9 22.91 -11.57 -13.41
N GLY A 10 23.11 -12.79 -13.95
CA GLY A 10 23.17 -14.01 -13.15
C GLY A 10 24.26 -14.05 -12.09
N GLU A 11 25.42 -13.45 -12.36
CA GLU A 11 26.54 -13.38 -11.40
C GLU A 11 26.28 -12.44 -10.22
N TYR A 12 25.35 -11.48 -10.38
CA TYR A 12 24.95 -10.51 -9.35
C TYR A 12 23.78 -10.98 -8.49
N ILE A 13 23.23 -12.17 -8.76
CA ILE A 13 22.14 -12.78 -8.01
C ILE A 13 22.72 -13.85 -7.09
N ALA A 14 22.76 -13.56 -5.80
CA ALA A 14 23.34 -14.48 -4.81
C ALA A 14 22.47 -15.71 -4.54
N THR A 15 21.15 -15.53 -4.58
CA THR A 15 20.16 -16.56 -4.23
C THR A 15 19.93 -17.52 -5.40
N GLU A 16 20.41 -18.77 -5.30
CA GLU A 16 20.29 -19.79 -6.34
C GLU A 16 18.84 -20.05 -6.77
N LYS A 17 17.92 -20.12 -5.81
CA LYS A 17 16.49 -20.25 -6.08
C LYS A 17 15.95 -19.19 -7.06
N TYR A 18 16.42 -17.95 -6.98
CA TYR A 18 15.98 -16.89 -7.88
C TYR A 18 16.56 -17.08 -9.28
N ARG A 19 17.80 -17.56 -9.39
CA ARG A 19 18.38 -17.94 -10.68
C ARG A 19 17.56 -19.03 -11.35
N ASP A 20 17.17 -20.07 -10.62
CA ASP A 20 16.33 -21.14 -11.15
C ASP A 20 14.95 -20.63 -11.63
N MET A 21 14.35 -19.73 -10.88
CA MET A 21 13.05 -19.13 -11.24
C MET A 21 13.16 -18.26 -12.52
N LEU A 22 14.27 -17.62 -12.76
CA LEU A 22 14.44 -16.65 -13.86
C LEU A 22 15.26 -17.22 -15.05
N LYS A 23 15.54 -18.52 -15.09
CA LYS A 23 16.39 -19.14 -16.13
C LYS A 23 15.88 -18.93 -17.56
N ASN A 24 14.56 -18.83 -17.76
CA ASN A 24 13.94 -18.59 -19.06
C ASN A 24 13.54 -17.12 -19.27
N THR A 25 13.85 -16.24 -18.32
CA THR A 25 13.49 -14.83 -18.42
C THR A 25 14.38 -14.15 -19.43
N MET A 26 13.77 -13.45 -20.35
CA MET A 26 14.44 -12.65 -21.38
C MET A 26 14.18 -11.16 -21.11
N PHE A 27 14.97 -10.28 -21.67
CA PHE A 27 14.66 -8.85 -21.71
C PHE A 27 14.86 -8.26 -23.10
N THR A 28 14.11 -7.21 -23.40
CA THR A 28 14.19 -6.51 -24.70
C THR A 28 14.82 -5.14 -24.58
N ASP A 29 14.50 -4.43 -23.51
CA ASP A 29 14.92 -3.06 -23.28
C ASP A 29 15.71 -3.00 -21.97
N LEU A 30 16.93 -2.49 -22.04
CA LEU A 30 17.79 -2.25 -20.89
C LEU A 30 18.31 -0.82 -20.97
N VAL A 31 17.94 -0.01 -20.02
CA VAL A 31 18.43 1.36 -19.87
C VAL A 31 19.31 1.43 -18.63
N ILE A 32 20.56 1.83 -18.81
CA ILE A 32 21.51 2.04 -17.74
C ILE A 32 21.89 3.52 -17.74
N ASN A 33 21.41 4.25 -16.75
CA ASN A 33 21.84 5.63 -16.52
C ASN A 33 22.98 5.64 -15.49
N LYS A 34 24.18 5.96 -15.98
CA LYS A 34 25.39 5.98 -15.14
C LYS A 34 25.49 7.22 -14.26
N GLU A 35 24.87 8.33 -14.67
CA GLU A 35 24.89 9.58 -13.89
C GLU A 35 23.97 9.45 -12.68
N ASP A 36 22.78 8.93 -12.88
CA ASP A 36 21.79 8.71 -11.81
C ASP A 36 21.97 7.38 -11.09
N LEU A 37 22.85 6.51 -11.56
CA LEU A 37 23.06 5.15 -11.06
C LEU A 37 21.75 4.36 -11.04
N HIS A 38 21.03 4.37 -12.15
CA HIS A 38 19.74 3.74 -12.32
C HIS A 38 19.77 2.68 -13.43
N ILE A 39 19.14 1.53 -13.16
CA ILE A 39 18.89 0.48 -14.16
C ILE A 39 17.38 0.30 -14.29
N LYS A 40 16.90 0.29 -15.53
CA LYS A 40 15.53 -0.08 -15.87
C LYS A 40 15.55 -1.13 -16.97
N ALA A 41 14.80 -2.22 -16.80
CA ALA A 41 14.69 -3.26 -17.82
C ALA A 41 13.25 -3.76 -17.96
N LEU A 42 12.83 -4.07 -19.21
CA LEU A 42 11.58 -4.74 -19.52
C LEU A 42 11.84 -6.24 -19.70
N LEU A 43 11.28 -7.03 -18.79
CA LEU A 43 11.45 -8.48 -18.72
C LEU A 43 10.29 -9.21 -19.37
N HIS A 44 10.60 -10.25 -20.12
CA HIS A 44 9.65 -11.26 -20.62
C HIS A 44 9.77 -12.49 -19.73
N VAL A 45 8.78 -12.66 -18.86
CA VAL A 45 8.73 -13.73 -17.85
C VAL A 45 7.74 -14.80 -18.33
N ASP A 46 8.13 -16.05 -18.28
CA ASP A 46 7.31 -17.17 -18.79
C ASP A 46 6.24 -17.63 -17.79
N ILE A 47 6.48 -17.50 -16.49
CA ILE A 47 5.61 -17.99 -15.43
C ILE A 47 5.27 -16.85 -14.45
N PHE A 48 3.98 -16.63 -14.21
CA PHE A 48 3.51 -15.55 -13.35
C PHE A 48 4.12 -15.58 -11.94
N ASN A 49 4.27 -16.76 -11.33
CA ASN A 49 4.86 -16.86 -9.99
C ASN A 49 6.31 -16.38 -9.91
N ASN A 50 7.03 -16.34 -11.02
CA ASN A 50 8.43 -15.91 -11.07
C ASN A 50 8.58 -14.40 -10.84
N ILE A 51 7.53 -13.61 -11.08
CA ILE A 51 7.57 -12.16 -10.80
C ILE A 51 7.76 -11.85 -9.30
N MET A 52 7.41 -12.79 -8.42
CA MET A 52 7.53 -12.57 -6.97
C MET A 52 8.95 -12.37 -6.50
N CYS A 53 9.94 -12.90 -7.20
CA CYS A 53 11.34 -12.72 -6.84
C CYS A 53 11.96 -11.43 -7.42
N LEU A 54 11.31 -10.78 -8.40
CA LEU A 54 11.91 -9.66 -9.14
C LEU A 54 12.35 -8.50 -8.23
N LYS A 55 11.56 -8.16 -7.22
CA LYS A 55 11.93 -7.12 -6.25
C LYS A 55 13.15 -7.50 -5.41
N ALA A 56 13.24 -8.76 -4.99
CA ALA A 56 14.41 -9.26 -4.25
C ALA A 56 15.64 -9.29 -5.13
N VAL A 57 15.49 -9.79 -6.36
CA VAL A 57 16.55 -9.82 -7.38
C VAL A 57 17.05 -8.41 -7.71
N ALA A 58 16.14 -7.45 -7.88
CA ALA A 58 16.51 -6.05 -8.10
C ALA A 58 17.36 -5.51 -6.94
N ASN A 59 17.05 -5.86 -5.70
CA ASN A 59 17.83 -5.47 -4.53
C ASN A 59 19.21 -6.13 -4.49
N GLU A 60 19.33 -7.41 -4.85
CA GLU A 60 20.63 -8.12 -4.93
C GLU A 60 21.52 -7.46 -6.00
N ILE A 61 21.00 -7.23 -7.19
CA ILE A 61 21.72 -6.57 -8.28
C ILE A 61 22.10 -5.14 -7.91
N LYS A 62 21.18 -4.39 -7.31
CA LYS A 62 21.45 -3.04 -6.79
C LYS A 62 22.62 -3.02 -5.82
N ALA A 63 22.65 -3.95 -4.87
CA ALA A 63 23.72 -4.06 -3.87
C ALA A 63 25.05 -4.44 -4.51
N ALA A 64 25.06 -5.43 -5.40
CA ALA A 64 26.26 -5.94 -6.06
C ALA A 64 26.92 -4.88 -6.97
N LEU A 65 26.10 -4.17 -7.75
CA LEU A 65 26.57 -3.15 -8.71
C LEU A 65 26.68 -1.75 -8.10
N LYS A 66 26.24 -1.54 -6.85
CA LYS A 66 26.21 -0.24 -6.15
C LYS A 66 25.40 0.83 -6.88
N PHE A 67 24.31 0.42 -7.51
CA PHE A 67 23.36 1.35 -8.12
C PHE A 67 22.41 1.95 -7.05
N LYS A 68 21.84 3.12 -7.33
CA LYS A 68 20.83 3.75 -6.46
C LYS A 68 19.46 3.08 -6.60
N SER A 69 19.12 2.65 -7.82
CA SER A 69 17.86 1.95 -8.11
C SER A 69 18.01 0.95 -9.24
N VAL A 70 17.28 -0.14 -9.12
CA VAL A 70 17.10 -1.16 -10.17
C VAL A 70 15.61 -1.45 -10.25
N GLU A 71 15.02 -1.24 -11.42
CA GLU A 71 13.59 -1.38 -11.67
C GLU A 71 13.35 -2.35 -12.81
N PHE A 72 12.47 -3.31 -12.57
CA PHE A 72 12.04 -4.28 -13.56
C PHE A 72 10.55 -4.10 -13.87
N GLU A 73 10.24 -3.69 -15.08
CA GLU A 73 8.94 -3.87 -15.67
C GLU A 73 8.87 -5.29 -16.27
N TYR A 74 7.70 -5.87 -16.39
CA TYR A 74 7.58 -7.23 -16.92
C TYR A 74 6.31 -7.41 -17.72
N VAL A 75 6.40 -8.32 -18.68
CA VAL A 75 5.28 -8.83 -19.45
C VAL A 75 5.33 -10.35 -19.46
N LEU A 76 4.17 -10.96 -19.56
CA LEU A 76 3.98 -12.41 -19.63
C LEU A 76 3.26 -12.77 -20.93
N PRO A 77 3.47 -13.97 -21.47
CA PRO A 77 2.68 -14.43 -22.59
C PRO A 77 1.21 -14.60 -22.19
N PRO A 78 0.25 -14.35 -23.09
CA PRO A 78 -1.18 -14.46 -22.80
C PRO A 78 -1.60 -15.80 -22.20
N GLU A 79 -0.92 -16.87 -22.58
CA GLU A 79 -1.16 -18.26 -22.13
C GLU A 79 -0.75 -18.48 -20.67
N ALA A 80 0.11 -17.62 -20.12
CA ALA A 80 0.49 -17.67 -18.71
C ALA A 80 -0.65 -17.27 -17.76
N LEU A 81 -1.69 -16.58 -18.28
CA LEU A 81 -2.89 -16.25 -17.51
C LEU A 81 -3.77 -17.50 -17.36
N THR A 82 -3.67 -18.13 -16.22
CA THR A 82 -4.45 -19.31 -15.83
C THR A 82 -5.22 -19.05 -14.56
N GLU A 83 -6.18 -19.89 -14.23
CA GLU A 83 -6.95 -19.80 -12.98
C GLU A 83 -6.05 -19.68 -11.74
N LYS A 84 -4.89 -20.35 -11.75
CA LYS A 84 -3.91 -20.31 -10.66
C LYS A 84 -3.30 -18.93 -10.41
N CYS A 85 -3.40 -18.01 -11.34
CA CYS A 85 -2.88 -16.63 -11.20
C CYS A 85 -3.79 -15.74 -10.33
N PHE A 86 -5.10 -16.02 -10.32
CA PHE A 86 -6.07 -15.11 -9.71
C PHE A 86 -5.91 -14.89 -8.20
N PRO A 87 -5.57 -15.89 -7.36
CA PRO A 87 -5.31 -15.64 -5.95
C PRO A 87 -4.21 -14.60 -5.71
N MET A 88 -3.22 -14.54 -6.61
CA MET A 88 -2.14 -13.55 -6.52
C MET A 88 -2.54 -12.22 -7.14
N LEU A 89 -3.28 -12.23 -8.24
CA LEU A 89 -3.84 -11.01 -8.83
C LEU A 89 -4.75 -10.28 -7.85
N LEU A 90 -5.57 -11.01 -7.08
CA LEU A 90 -6.38 -10.42 -6.02
C LEU A 90 -5.54 -9.81 -4.88
N LYS A 91 -4.35 -10.37 -4.58
CA LYS A 91 -3.41 -9.72 -3.65
C LYS A 91 -2.88 -8.40 -4.21
N VAL A 92 -2.59 -8.35 -5.51
CA VAL A 92 -2.19 -7.09 -6.18
C VAL A 92 -3.31 -6.06 -6.10
N VAL A 93 -4.57 -6.47 -6.31
CA VAL A 93 -5.73 -5.59 -6.12
C VAL A 93 -5.79 -5.03 -4.70
N ARG A 94 -5.64 -5.86 -3.66
CA ARG A 94 -5.66 -5.43 -2.26
C ARG A 94 -4.61 -4.37 -1.95
N VAL A 95 -3.42 -4.49 -2.53
CA VAL A 95 -2.33 -3.54 -2.31
C VAL A 95 -2.61 -2.20 -3.01
N ASN A 96 -3.14 -2.23 -4.23
CA ASN A 96 -3.30 -1.04 -5.06
C ASN A 96 -4.69 -0.39 -4.95
N VAL A 97 -5.69 -1.14 -4.50
CA VAL A 97 -7.05 -0.66 -4.21
C VAL A 97 -7.40 -0.99 -2.76
N PRO A 98 -6.86 -0.24 -1.79
CA PRO A 98 -6.97 -0.58 -0.35
C PRO A 98 -8.41 -0.69 0.16
N GLN A 99 -9.37 -0.04 -0.51
CA GLN A 99 -10.80 -0.12 -0.17
C GLN A 99 -11.37 -1.53 -0.28
N THR A 100 -10.67 -2.45 -0.99
CA THR A 100 -11.08 -3.85 -1.14
C THR A 100 -10.67 -4.75 0.03
N ASN A 101 -9.83 -4.24 0.94
CA ASN A 101 -9.34 -5.02 2.07
C ASN A 101 -10.48 -5.50 2.96
N GLY A 102 -10.43 -6.79 3.32
CA GLY A 102 -11.46 -7.46 4.11
C GLY A 102 -12.65 -7.99 3.29
N PHE A 103 -12.95 -7.43 2.12
CA PHE A 103 -14.07 -7.88 1.28
C PHE A 103 -13.68 -9.04 0.36
N LEU A 104 -12.43 -9.12 -0.07
CA LEU A 104 -11.92 -10.18 -0.92
C LEU A 104 -11.51 -11.47 -0.16
N ASP A 105 -11.79 -11.56 1.15
CA ASP A 105 -11.43 -12.73 1.97
C ASP A 105 -12.48 -13.85 1.90
N SER A 106 -13.73 -13.52 1.57
CA SER A 106 -14.85 -14.45 1.50
C SER A 106 -15.47 -14.41 0.11
N ILE A 107 -14.74 -14.93 -0.86
CA ILE A 107 -15.12 -14.95 -2.27
C ILE A 107 -14.92 -16.35 -2.86
N GLU A 108 -15.65 -16.65 -3.90
CA GLU A 108 -15.40 -17.73 -4.84
C GLU A 108 -15.02 -17.12 -6.19
N THR A 109 -14.13 -17.80 -6.90
CA THR A 109 -13.66 -17.31 -8.20
C THR A 109 -13.84 -18.37 -9.28
N ASN A 110 -14.16 -17.92 -10.49
CA ASN A 110 -14.25 -18.76 -11.66
C ASN A 110 -13.64 -18.03 -12.85
N PHE A 111 -12.98 -18.76 -13.75
CA PHE A 111 -12.43 -18.23 -14.97
C PHE A 111 -12.74 -19.15 -16.14
N ASP A 112 -13.50 -18.68 -17.12
CA ASP A 112 -13.89 -19.41 -18.32
C ASP A 112 -12.96 -19.20 -19.51
N GLY A 113 -11.92 -18.39 -19.35
CA GLY A 113 -10.96 -18.01 -20.39
C GLY A 113 -11.16 -16.59 -20.94
N GLU A 114 -12.33 -16.00 -20.79
CA GLU A 114 -12.66 -14.63 -21.22
C GLU A 114 -13.15 -13.76 -20.07
N THR A 115 -13.90 -14.36 -19.13
CA THR A 115 -14.47 -13.68 -17.99
C THR A 115 -13.91 -14.25 -16.70
N PHE A 116 -13.39 -13.38 -15.85
CA PHE A 116 -13.05 -13.70 -14.47
C PHE A 116 -14.17 -13.23 -13.54
N THR A 117 -14.90 -14.19 -13.02
CA THR A 117 -16.01 -13.93 -12.08
C THR A 117 -15.52 -14.05 -10.64
N VAL A 118 -15.79 -13.01 -9.86
CA VAL A 118 -15.56 -12.97 -8.41
C VAL A 118 -16.93 -12.91 -7.74
N ASN A 119 -17.32 -14.01 -7.10
CA ASN A 119 -18.58 -14.13 -6.39
C ASN A 119 -18.37 -13.84 -4.89
N PHE A 120 -18.96 -12.75 -4.41
CA PHE A 120 -18.89 -12.35 -3.01
C PHE A 120 -19.88 -13.15 -2.18
N LEU A 121 -19.37 -14.02 -1.31
CA LEU A 121 -20.20 -14.83 -0.39
C LEU A 121 -20.82 -13.98 0.73
N LYS A 122 -20.18 -12.86 1.03
CA LYS A 122 -20.63 -11.83 1.98
C LYS A 122 -20.77 -10.51 1.24
N SER A 123 -21.22 -9.46 1.97
CA SER A 123 -21.28 -8.10 1.45
C SER A 123 -19.90 -7.59 0.97
N GLY A 124 -19.87 -6.69 0.00
CA GLY A 124 -18.63 -6.05 -0.47
C GLY A 124 -18.54 -5.85 -1.98
N ARG A 125 -19.43 -6.46 -2.74
CA ARG A 125 -19.47 -6.34 -4.21
C ARG A 125 -19.45 -4.88 -4.66
N ASP A 126 -20.39 -4.09 -4.16
CA ASP A 126 -20.56 -2.70 -4.60
C ASP A 126 -19.40 -1.81 -4.14
N ILE A 127 -18.84 -2.08 -2.95
CA ILE A 127 -17.65 -1.36 -2.45
C ILE A 127 -16.46 -1.60 -3.36
N CYS A 128 -16.19 -2.87 -3.71
CA CYS A 128 -15.08 -3.21 -4.60
C CYS A 128 -15.31 -2.66 -6.02
N LYS A 129 -16.56 -2.68 -6.52
CA LYS A 129 -16.92 -2.14 -7.82
C LYS A 129 -16.81 -0.61 -7.85
N ASN A 130 -17.32 0.08 -6.84
CA ASN A 130 -17.22 1.54 -6.73
C ASN A 130 -15.78 2.01 -6.54
N ALA A 131 -14.92 1.19 -5.92
CA ALA A 131 -13.48 1.42 -5.84
C ALA A 131 -12.75 1.17 -7.17
N GLY A 132 -13.44 0.67 -8.21
CA GLY A 132 -12.86 0.40 -9.53
C GLY A 132 -11.93 -0.81 -9.56
N ALA A 133 -12.09 -1.76 -8.63
CA ALA A 133 -11.21 -2.93 -8.52
C ALA A 133 -11.33 -3.88 -9.72
N ASP A 134 -12.51 -3.98 -10.34
CA ASP A 134 -12.75 -4.71 -11.58
C ASP A 134 -11.94 -4.12 -12.73
N LYS A 135 -12.06 -2.81 -12.96
CA LYS A 135 -11.34 -2.09 -14.01
C LYS A 135 -9.83 -2.12 -13.80
N TYR A 136 -9.39 -1.94 -12.55
CA TYR A 136 -7.98 -2.06 -12.20
C TYR A 136 -7.43 -3.44 -12.57
N LEU A 137 -8.16 -4.51 -12.28
CA LEU A 137 -7.74 -5.86 -12.59
C LEU A 137 -7.72 -6.14 -14.10
N GLU A 138 -8.73 -5.67 -14.85
CA GLU A 138 -8.77 -5.74 -16.31
C GLU A 138 -7.55 -5.04 -16.95
N GLU A 139 -7.27 -3.81 -16.50
CA GLU A 139 -6.13 -3.02 -16.98
C GLU A 139 -4.79 -3.66 -16.61
N TYR A 140 -4.65 -4.15 -15.39
CA TYR A 140 -3.45 -4.86 -14.95
C TYR A 140 -3.19 -6.09 -15.81
N ILE A 141 -4.21 -6.90 -16.08
CA ILE A 141 -4.08 -8.10 -16.92
C ILE A 141 -3.75 -7.70 -18.36
N PHE A 142 -4.39 -6.68 -18.90
CA PHE A 142 -4.06 -6.20 -20.24
C PHE A 142 -2.61 -5.74 -20.34
N ASN A 143 -2.12 -4.94 -19.41
CA ASN A 143 -0.78 -4.39 -19.43
C ASN A 143 0.32 -5.44 -19.26
N HIS A 144 0.06 -6.48 -18.46
CA HIS A 144 1.09 -7.48 -18.16
C HIS A 144 0.98 -8.77 -18.98
N PHE A 145 -0.21 -9.16 -19.43
CA PHE A 145 -0.42 -10.39 -20.21
C PHE A 145 -0.80 -10.11 -21.67
N ASN A 146 -0.95 -8.83 -22.05
CA ASN A 146 -1.47 -8.44 -23.35
C ASN A 146 -2.77 -9.20 -23.74
N ARG A 147 -3.63 -9.42 -22.75
CA ARG A 147 -4.88 -10.17 -22.89
C ARG A 147 -6.03 -9.36 -22.33
N LYS A 148 -7.07 -9.19 -23.15
CA LYS A 148 -8.32 -8.58 -22.71
C LYS A 148 -9.19 -9.65 -22.08
N ILE A 149 -9.63 -9.42 -20.85
CA ILE A 149 -10.65 -10.20 -20.17
C ILE A 149 -11.70 -9.25 -19.60
N THR A 150 -12.85 -9.78 -19.23
CA THR A 150 -13.88 -9.08 -18.46
C THR A 150 -13.80 -9.54 -17.02
N VAL A 151 -13.86 -8.61 -16.06
CA VAL A 151 -13.97 -8.94 -14.63
C VAL A 151 -15.38 -8.67 -14.16
N ALA A 152 -16.09 -9.72 -13.76
CA ALA A 152 -17.45 -9.65 -13.24
C ALA A 152 -17.45 -9.83 -11.72
N PHE A 153 -18.03 -8.86 -11.01
CA PHE A 153 -18.27 -8.95 -9.58
C PHE A 153 -19.74 -9.32 -9.35
N GLU A 154 -19.96 -10.48 -8.77
CA GLU A 154 -21.29 -11.06 -8.50
C GLU A 154 -21.47 -11.30 -6.99
N GLY A 155 -22.67 -11.67 -6.58
CA GLY A 155 -23.00 -12.03 -5.20
C GLY A 155 -23.79 -10.94 -4.47
N LYS A 156 -23.73 -10.97 -3.14
CA LYS A 156 -24.59 -10.13 -2.30
C LYS A 156 -24.13 -8.68 -2.28
N ASP A 157 -25.11 -7.77 -2.41
CA ASP A 157 -24.91 -6.36 -2.15
C ASP A 157 -24.62 -6.09 -0.66
N CYS A 158 -23.95 -4.99 -0.41
CA CYS A 158 -23.79 -4.51 0.95
C CYS A 158 -25.15 -3.98 1.45
N ASP A 159 -25.75 -4.65 2.43
CA ASP A 159 -26.75 -4.00 3.25
C ASP A 159 -26.02 -2.94 4.09
N GLU A 160 -26.28 -1.64 3.82
CA GLU A 160 -25.64 -0.53 4.54
C GLU A 160 -25.76 -0.69 6.06
N ASN A 161 -26.88 -1.22 6.53
CA ASN A 161 -27.12 -1.49 7.95
C ASN A 161 -26.21 -2.63 8.47
N GLU A 162 -25.97 -3.67 7.66
CA GLU A 162 -25.07 -4.76 8.04
C GLU A 162 -23.61 -4.31 8.03
N PHE A 163 -23.22 -3.45 7.09
CA PHE A 163 -21.88 -2.85 7.04
C PHE A 163 -21.63 -1.98 8.27
N LEU A 164 -22.52 -1.05 8.57
CA LEU A 164 -22.42 -0.17 9.75
C LEU A 164 -22.43 -0.96 11.06
N ARG A 165 -23.18 -2.06 11.13
CA ARG A 165 -23.19 -2.94 12.30
C ARG A 165 -21.86 -3.67 12.45
N LYS A 166 -21.30 -4.24 11.37
CA LYS A 166 -20.00 -4.92 11.39
C LYS A 166 -18.86 -3.96 11.69
N GLN A 167 -18.92 -2.74 11.15
CA GLN A 167 -17.92 -1.72 11.46
C GLN A 167 -17.96 -1.36 12.94
N LYS A 168 -19.14 -1.19 13.52
CA LYS A 168 -19.30 -1.01 14.97
C LYS A 168 -18.80 -2.22 15.77
N GLU A 169 -19.12 -3.46 15.36
CA GLU A 169 -18.64 -4.69 16.01
C GLU A 169 -17.09 -4.81 15.94
N ILE A 170 -16.48 -4.42 14.82
CA ILE A 170 -15.02 -4.38 14.65
C ILE A 170 -14.40 -3.28 15.53
N ASP A 171 -15.01 -2.11 15.55
CA ASP A 171 -14.55 -0.99 16.39
C ASP A 171 -14.71 -1.34 17.88
N GLU A 172 -15.80 -1.96 18.28
CA GLU A 172 -16.03 -2.46 19.66
C GLU A 172 -15.08 -3.62 20.00
N ALA A 173 -14.82 -4.55 19.09
CA ALA A 173 -13.84 -5.63 19.28
C ALA A 173 -12.41 -5.08 19.37
N ASN A 174 -12.06 -4.09 18.55
CA ASN A 174 -10.78 -3.40 18.63
C ASN A 174 -10.65 -2.55 19.90
N MET A 175 -11.74 -1.99 20.40
CA MET A 175 -11.77 -1.33 21.70
C MET A 175 -11.65 -2.32 22.87
N SER A 176 -12.25 -3.50 22.77
CA SER A 176 -12.17 -4.53 23.83
C SER A 176 -10.90 -5.38 23.78
N SER A 177 -10.22 -5.47 22.64
CA SER A 177 -8.93 -6.17 22.49
C SER A 177 -7.70 -5.30 22.74
N ARG A 178 -7.87 -4.01 23.08
CA ARG A 178 -6.75 -3.21 23.56
C ARG A 178 -6.25 -3.81 24.87
N PRO A 179 -4.95 -4.16 24.95
CA PRO A 179 -4.41 -4.69 26.20
C PRO A 179 -4.63 -3.64 27.30
N THR A 180 -5.31 -4.04 28.37
CA THR A 180 -5.59 -3.21 29.55
C THR A 180 -4.33 -2.86 30.34
N THR A 181 -3.20 -3.37 29.95
CA THR A 181 -1.87 -2.99 30.43
C THR A 181 -1.26 -2.00 29.45
N MET A 182 -1.59 -0.72 29.65
CA MET A 182 -0.75 0.35 29.09
C MET A 182 0.69 0.14 29.60
N PRO A 183 1.71 0.23 28.73
CA PRO A 183 3.08 0.37 29.19
C PRO A 183 3.10 1.51 30.22
N GLN A 184 3.83 1.34 31.35
CA GLN A 184 4.03 2.43 32.30
C GLN A 184 4.87 3.52 31.63
N TYR A 185 4.19 4.44 30.95
CA TYR A 185 4.80 5.68 30.49
C TYR A 185 4.89 6.64 31.69
N GLU A 186 5.99 7.38 31.81
CA GLU A 186 6.07 8.47 32.74
C GLU A 186 4.95 9.46 32.42
N ASN A 187 4.02 9.66 33.37
CA ASN A 187 2.90 10.57 33.20
C ASN A 187 3.40 12.02 33.28
N PHE A 188 3.43 12.70 32.18
CA PHE A 188 3.57 14.15 32.20
C PHE A 188 2.17 14.78 32.33
N ASP A 189 1.83 15.20 33.55
CA ASP A 189 0.55 15.85 33.89
C ASP A 189 -0.71 15.02 33.49
N GLY A 190 -0.63 13.68 33.59
CA GLY A 190 -1.74 12.77 33.24
C GLY A 190 -1.74 12.25 31.81
N VAL A 191 -0.79 12.70 30.99
CA VAL A 191 -0.64 12.25 29.58
C VAL A 191 0.40 11.15 29.49
N PRO A 192 0.06 9.97 28.95
CA PRO A 192 1.01 8.89 28.75
C PRO A 192 1.90 9.20 27.54
N LEU A 193 3.04 9.82 27.79
CA LEU A 193 4.04 10.12 26.73
C LEU A 193 5.33 9.34 26.99
N ASP A 194 5.81 8.65 25.96
CA ASP A 194 7.20 8.17 25.93
C ASP A 194 8.09 9.27 25.37
N PHE A 195 8.77 9.99 26.22
CA PHE A 195 9.67 11.10 25.85
C PHE A 195 10.84 10.68 24.95
N ASN A 196 11.16 9.38 24.86
CA ASN A 196 12.20 8.89 23.98
C ASN A 196 11.73 8.83 22.53
N THR A 197 10.44 8.69 22.30
CA THR A 197 9.83 8.56 20.97
C THR A 197 9.08 9.80 20.52
N VAL A 198 8.68 10.68 21.44
CA VAL A 198 7.94 11.91 21.13
C VAL A 198 8.82 12.92 20.40
N LYS A 199 8.33 13.41 19.26
CA LYS A 199 8.91 14.53 18.52
C LYS A 199 7.94 15.72 18.52
N SER A 200 8.43 16.89 18.89
CA SER A 200 7.66 18.13 18.72
C SER A 200 7.54 18.43 17.22
N ILE A 201 6.31 18.56 16.72
CA ILE A 201 6.05 18.97 15.35
C ILE A 201 6.01 20.48 15.25
N PHE A 202 5.45 21.16 16.26
CA PHE A 202 5.31 22.61 16.30
C PHE A 202 5.35 23.14 17.73
N GLY A 203 6.06 24.25 17.92
CA GLY A 203 6.13 24.95 19.21
C GLY A 203 7.05 24.30 20.25
N ASN A 204 7.06 24.88 21.44
CA ASN A 204 7.88 24.40 22.56
C ASN A 204 6.98 23.89 23.70
N PHE A 205 6.92 22.59 23.87
CA PHE A 205 6.05 21.94 24.87
C PHE A 205 6.52 22.10 26.32
N LYS A 206 7.73 22.60 26.58
CA LYS A 206 8.30 22.69 27.94
C LYS A 206 7.50 23.56 28.91
N TYR A 207 6.64 24.42 28.41
CA TYR A 207 5.93 25.42 29.23
C TYR A 207 4.40 25.33 29.15
N ALA A 208 3.84 24.41 28.39
CA ALA A 208 2.40 24.28 28.24
C ALA A 208 1.94 22.92 28.78
N LYS A 209 0.81 22.92 29.50
CA LYS A 209 0.16 21.67 29.93
C LYS A 209 -0.58 21.05 28.75
N PRO A 210 -0.35 19.76 28.46
CA PRO A 210 -1.08 19.09 27.40
C PRO A 210 -2.54 18.91 27.80
N LYS A 211 -3.45 19.07 26.83
CA LYS A 211 -4.89 18.93 27.00
C LYS A 211 -5.40 17.79 26.11
N ALA A 212 -6.28 16.93 26.65
CA ALA A 212 -6.94 15.90 25.86
C ALA A 212 -7.80 16.54 24.77
N MET A 213 -7.82 15.95 23.58
CA MET A 213 -8.51 16.56 22.42
C MET A 213 -10.00 16.72 22.62
N GLU A 214 -10.66 15.78 23.35
CA GLU A 214 -12.08 15.90 23.71
C GLU A 214 -12.40 17.11 24.58
N ALA A 215 -11.43 17.58 25.35
CA ALA A 215 -11.61 18.68 26.29
C ALA A 215 -11.25 20.07 25.68
N VAL A 216 -10.76 20.11 24.45
CA VAL A 216 -10.40 21.36 23.74
C VAL A 216 -11.65 22.03 23.22
N THR A 217 -11.78 23.32 23.52
CA THR A 217 -12.90 24.18 23.09
C THR A 217 -12.42 25.36 22.25
N TYR A 218 -13.32 26.03 21.56
CA TYR A 218 -12.98 27.23 20.77
C TYR A 218 -12.43 28.41 21.60
N GLU A 219 -12.67 28.37 22.91
CA GLU A 219 -12.23 29.44 23.84
C GLU A 219 -10.77 29.27 24.30
N ASP A 220 -10.19 28.10 24.09
CA ASP A 220 -8.85 27.74 24.61
C ASP A 220 -7.70 28.50 23.90
N GLY A 221 -7.92 29.01 22.70
CA GLY A 221 -6.87 29.69 21.93
C GLY A 221 -5.73 28.76 21.52
N GLN A 222 -4.53 28.97 22.07
CA GLN A 222 -3.40 28.08 21.85
C GLN A 222 -3.39 26.94 22.86
N VAL A 223 -3.36 25.73 22.36
CA VAL A 223 -3.34 24.51 23.17
C VAL A 223 -2.17 23.61 22.77
N LEU A 224 -1.64 22.88 23.74
CA LEU A 224 -0.74 21.77 23.48
C LEU A 224 -1.57 20.48 23.45
N VAL A 225 -1.53 19.80 22.33
CA VAL A 225 -2.14 18.47 22.15
C VAL A 225 -1.08 17.45 21.72
N TRP A 226 -1.36 16.19 21.93
CA TRP A 226 -0.52 15.07 21.50
C TRP A 226 -1.39 14.03 20.79
N GLY A 227 -0.79 13.17 20.01
CA GLY A 227 -1.51 12.05 19.39
C GLY A 227 -0.76 11.44 18.22
N ASP A 228 -1.41 10.47 17.60
CA ASP A 228 -0.92 9.78 16.42
C ASP A 228 -1.44 10.46 15.16
N ILE A 229 -0.56 10.65 14.18
CA ILE A 229 -0.94 11.16 12.86
C ILE A 229 -1.41 9.98 12.02
N PHE A 230 -2.65 10.02 11.53
CA PHE A 230 -3.24 8.94 10.75
C PHE A 230 -3.55 9.29 9.30
N LYS A 231 -3.45 10.56 8.91
CA LYS A 231 -3.62 11.02 7.52
C LYS A 231 -2.78 12.27 7.33
N TYR A 232 -2.07 12.37 6.20
CA TYR A 232 -1.39 13.61 5.82
C TYR A 232 -1.41 13.82 4.31
N GLU A 233 -1.37 15.08 3.91
CA GLU A 233 -1.25 15.54 2.53
C GLU A 233 -0.28 16.71 2.48
N VAL A 234 0.58 16.72 1.48
CA VAL A 234 1.54 17.82 1.26
C VAL A 234 1.33 18.36 -0.14
N ARG A 235 1.12 19.66 -0.27
CA ARG A 235 0.99 20.35 -1.55
C ARG A 235 1.72 21.67 -1.54
N GLU A 236 2.16 22.14 -2.70
CA GLU A 236 2.76 23.46 -2.83
C GLU A 236 1.70 24.56 -2.86
N THR A 237 2.08 25.75 -2.35
CA THR A 237 1.28 26.96 -2.54
C THR A 237 1.30 27.39 -4.01
N LYS A 238 0.28 28.11 -4.47
CA LYS A 238 0.18 28.60 -5.85
C LYS A 238 1.37 29.45 -6.32
N ASP A 239 2.05 30.11 -5.40
CA ASP A 239 3.26 30.90 -5.65
C ASP A 239 4.56 30.08 -5.62
N GLY A 240 4.46 28.79 -5.31
CA GLY A 240 5.59 27.85 -5.26
C GLY A 240 6.61 28.12 -4.15
N LYS A 241 6.31 29.00 -3.18
CA LYS A 241 7.26 29.42 -2.14
C LYS A 241 7.17 28.64 -0.84
N ARG A 242 6.06 27.94 -0.62
CA ARG A 242 5.78 27.22 0.63
C ARG A 242 5.12 25.88 0.36
N TYR A 243 5.22 24.98 1.32
CA TYR A 243 4.41 23.77 1.39
C TYR A 243 3.22 24.01 2.33
N ILE A 244 2.07 23.48 1.94
CA ILE A 244 0.90 23.34 2.79
C ILE A 244 0.88 21.87 3.22
N ILE A 245 1.02 21.63 4.51
CA ILE A 245 0.98 20.32 5.12
C ILE A 245 -0.34 20.22 5.88
N GLU A 246 -1.23 19.34 5.44
CA GLU A 246 -2.49 19.05 6.10
C GLU A 246 -2.39 17.64 6.68
N PHE A 247 -2.75 17.46 7.95
CA PHE A 247 -2.74 16.15 8.60
C PHE A 247 -3.83 16.06 9.66
N ASN A 248 -4.25 14.83 9.94
CA ASN A 248 -5.17 14.53 11.02
C ASN A 248 -4.42 13.87 12.17
N ILE A 249 -4.70 14.30 13.38
CA ILE A 249 -4.10 13.78 14.61
C ILE A 249 -5.19 13.33 15.57
N THR A 250 -4.96 12.26 16.31
CA THR A 250 -5.88 11.72 17.34
C THR A 250 -5.11 11.26 18.57
N ASP A 251 -5.67 11.54 19.74
CA ASP A 251 -5.25 10.99 21.04
C ASP A 251 -6.17 9.86 21.51
N ASN A 252 -7.05 9.38 20.63
CA ASN A 252 -8.13 8.42 20.90
C ASN A 252 -9.28 8.95 21.78
N THR A 253 -9.24 10.19 22.28
CA THR A 253 -10.39 10.87 22.92
C THR A 253 -11.11 11.77 21.91
N GLY A 254 -10.35 12.35 20.99
CA GLY A 254 -10.84 13.20 19.90
C GLY A 254 -9.89 13.21 18.72
N SER A 255 -10.24 13.98 17.69
CA SER A 255 -9.38 14.15 16.50
C SER A 255 -9.44 15.56 15.98
N PHE A 256 -8.30 16.08 15.50
CA PHE A 256 -8.19 17.38 14.86
C PHE A 256 -7.60 17.29 13.46
N GLY A 257 -8.17 18.07 12.54
CA GLY A 257 -7.52 18.41 11.28
C GLY A 257 -6.56 19.58 11.50
N CYS A 258 -5.29 19.35 11.22
CA CYS A 258 -4.23 20.33 11.36
C CYS A 258 -3.75 20.81 10.00
N LYS A 259 -3.42 22.10 9.93
CA LYS A 259 -2.84 22.71 8.73
C LYS A 259 -1.62 23.52 9.10
N PHE A 260 -0.53 23.22 8.43
CA PHE A 260 0.77 23.82 8.68
C PHE A 260 1.36 24.37 7.37
N PHE A 261 2.09 25.49 7.46
CA PHE A 261 2.77 26.10 6.34
C PHE A 261 4.27 26.10 6.62
N ASP A 262 5.03 25.45 5.75
CA ASP A 262 6.49 25.42 5.83
C ASP A 262 7.12 26.16 4.66
N THR A 263 8.29 26.74 4.89
CA THR A 263 9.09 27.37 3.83
C THR A 263 9.93 26.32 3.13
N LYS A 264 10.06 26.46 1.81
CA LYS A 264 11.00 25.64 1.02
C LYS A 264 12.43 25.82 1.46
#